data_21d0013154d5608a9d02178da6b78a61
#
_entry.id   21d0013154d5608a9d02178da6b78a61
#
_cell.length_a   1.000
_cell.length_b   1.000
_cell.length_c   1.000
_cell.angle_alpha   90.00
_cell.angle_beta   90.00
_cell.angle_gamma   90.00
#
_symmetry.space_group_name_H-M   'P 1'
#
loop_
_entity.id
_entity.type
_entity.pdbx_description
1 polymer ?
#
loop_
_entity_poly.entity_id
_entity_poly.type
_entity_poly.pdbx_seq_one_letter_code
_entity_poly.pdbx_strand_id
1 'polypeptide(L)'
;TSPIRRYPDLILHRLLKDYNYNYSDKIINERKEELPIESEHCSIREQDAQNCERDVDKMKKAEYMADHIGEIYEGIISGVQEFGIFVELENTVEGLIKAENIKGDYYVYDSDMMALIGKKTKKKYAFGDKITIRVVRADKDKSEIDFEVYDEKEKQINNKKKQK
;
A
#
# COMPACT_ATOMS: atom_id res chain seq x y z
N THR A 1 -10.22 -25.29 -5.49
CA THR A 1 -11.58 -24.77 -5.30
C THR A 1 -11.96 -24.73 -3.82
N SER A 2 -12.77 -23.75 -3.42
CA SER A 2 -13.25 -23.57 -2.04
C SER A 2 -14.74 -23.20 -2.03
N PRO A 3 -15.64 -24.11 -2.40
CA PRO A 3 -17.07 -23.80 -2.57
C PRO A 3 -17.77 -23.40 -1.25
N ILE A 4 -17.15 -23.67 -0.11
CA ILE A 4 -17.69 -23.30 1.20
C ILE A 4 -17.59 -21.81 1.49
N ARG A 5 -16.62 -21.10 0.90
CA ARG A 5 -16.36 -19.67 1.14
C ARG A 5 -16.32 -18.81 -0.12
N ARG A 6 -16.24 -19.43 -1.31
CA ARG A 6 -16.26 -18.73 -2.60
C ARG A 6 -17.44 -19.20 -3.44
N TYR A 7 -18.39 -18.29 -3.61
CA TYR A 7 -19.61 -18.57 -4.37
C TYR A 7 -19.35 -18.97 -5.84
N PRO A 8 -18.38 -18.39 -6.58
CA PRO A 8 -18.04 -18.84 -7.93
C PRO A 8 -17.66 -20.31 -8.02
N ASP A 9 -16.96 -20.84 -7.02
CA ASP A 9 -16.61 -22.25 -6.98
C ASP A 9 -17.86 -23.14 -6.79
N LEU A 10 -18.81 -22.68 -5.97
CA LEU A 10 -20.09 -23.39 -5.78
C LEU A 10 -20.91 -23.41 -7.08
N ILE A 11 -20.98 -22.28 -7.79
CA ILE A 11 -21.65 -22.19 -9.10
C ILE A 11 -21.01 -23.17 -10.06
N LEU A 12 -19.69 -23.19 -10.16
CA LEU A 12 -18.96 -24.11 -11.03
C LEU A 12 -19.27 -25.56 -10.73
N HIS A 13 -19.33 -25.97 -9.45
CA HIS A 13 -19.73 -27.33 -9.08
C HIS A 13 -21.17 -27.67 -9.48
N ARG A 14 -22.10 -26.70 -9.37
CA ARG A 14 -23.50 -26.88 -9.81
C ARG A 14 -23.57 -27.02 -11.32
N LEU A 15 -22.87 -26.18 -12.07
CA LEU A 15 -22.79 -26.27 -13.53
C LEU A 15 -22.24 -27.61 -14.01
N LEU A 16 -21.14 -28.09 -13.41
CA LEU A 16 -20.59 -29.41 -13.75
C LEU A 16 -21.59 -30.53 -13.53
N LYS A 17 -22.38 -30.44 -12.46
CA LYS A 17 -23.44 -31.39 -12.19
C LYS A 17 -24.56 -31.34 -13.23
N ASP A 18 -25.01 -30.13 -13.57
CA ASP A 18 -26.05 -29.91 -14.58
C ASP A 18 -25.60 -30.43 -15.95
N TYR A 19 -24.36 -30.13 -16.38
CA TYR A 19 -23.82 -30.61 -17.65
C TYR A 19 -23.57 -32.10 -17.70
N ASN A 20 -23.19 -32.74 -16.61
CA ASN A 20 -22.91 -34.19 -16.60
C ASN A 20 -24.16 -35.05 -16.44
N TYR A 21 -25.18 -34.59 -15.71
CA TYR A 21 -26.31 -35.40 -15.34
C TYR A 21 -27.66 -34.91 -15.86
N ASN A 22 -27.81 -33.62 -16.15
CA ASN A 22 -29.08 -33.00 -16.51
C ASN A 22 -28.98 -32.20 -17.82
N TYR A 23 -28.15 -32.64 -18.75
CA TYR A 23 -27.92 -31.93 -20.00
C TYR A 23 -29.22 -31.70 -20.79
N SER A 24 -29.58 -30.44 -21.04
CA SER A 24 -30.64 -30.01 -21.94
C SER A 24 -30.36 -28.64 -22.50
N ASP A 25 -30.78 -28.38 -23.75
CA ASP A 25 -30.63 -27.09 -24.39
C ASP A 25 -31.30 -25.96 -23.61
N LYS A 26 -32.41 -26.27 -22.94
CA LYS A 26 -33.12 -25.32 -22.08
C LYS A 26 -32.23 -24.84 -20.92
N ILE A 27 -31.64 -25.78 -20.19
CA ILE A 27 -30.74 -25.47 -19.05
C ILE A 27 -29.52 -24.65 -19.52
N ILE A 28 -28.95 -25.01 -20.68
CA ILE A 28 -27.78 -24.31 -21.22
C ILE A 28 -28.14 -22.86 -21.55
N ASN A 29 -29.29 -22.62 -22.17
CA ASN A 29 -29.69 -21.25 -22.52
C ASN A 29 -30.01 -20.40 -21.29
N GLU A 30 -30.71 -20.98 -20.29
CA GLU A 30 -30.93 -20.30 -19.00
C GLU A 30 -29.60 -19.92 -18.33
N ARG A 31 -28.65 -20.85 -18.27
CA ARG A 31 -27.31 -20.54 -17.67
C ARG A 31 -26.49 -19.54 -18.45
N LYS A 32 -26.60 -19.49 -19.79
CA LYS A 32 -25.93 -18.47 -20.60
C LYS A 32 -26.41 -17.05 -20.30
N GLU A 33 -27.67 -16.89 -19.90
CA GLU A 33 -28.23 -15.60 -19.54
C GLU A 33 -27.87 -15.20 -18.09
N GLU A 34 -27.87 -16.15 -17.17
CA GLU A 34 -27.63 -15.91 -15.73
C GLU A 34 -26.13 -15.71 -15.40
N LEU A 35 -25.26 -16.54 -15.98
CA LEU A 35 -23.83 -16.58 -15.60
C LEU A 35 -23.08 -15.24 -15.75
N PRO A 36 -23.31 -14.42 -16.79
CA PRO A 36 -22.63 -13.12 -16.89
C PRO A 36 -22.97 -12.20 -15.71
N ILE A 37 -24.25 -12.17 -15.31
CA ILE A 37 -24.73 -11.33 -14.21
C ILE A 37 -24.14 -11.82 -12.87
N GLU A 38 -24.17 -13.13 -12.63
CA GLU A 38 -23.62 -13.73 -11.41
C GLU A 38 -22.09 -13.53 -11.34
N SER A 39 -21.39 -13.68 -12.46
CA SER A 39 -19.93 -13.49 -12.54
C SER A 39 -19.52 -12.06 -12.25
N GLU A 40 -20.21 -11.08 -12.82
CA GLU A 40 -19.96 -9.66 -12.57
C GLU A 40 -20.18 -9.33 -11.10
N HIS A 41 -21.31 -9.78 -10.52
CA HIS A 41 -21.60 -9.58 -9.12
C HIS A 41 -20.51 -10.18 -8.21
N CYS A 42 -20.08 -11.42 -8.49
CA CYS A 42 -19.01 -12.06 -7.74
C CYS A 42 -17.68 -11.27 -7.81
N SER A 43 -17.33 -10.77 -9.00
CA SER A 43 -16.11 -9.99 -9.21
C SER A 43 -16.12 -8.69 -8.41
N ILE A 44 -17.24 -7.97 -8.41
CA ILE A 44 -17.41 -6.74 -7.62
C ILE A 44 -17.27 -7.04 -6.13
N ARG A 45 -17.96 -8.09 -5.62
CA ARG A 45 -17.90 -8.46 -4.20
C ARG A 45 -16.51 -8.92 -3.76
N GLU A 46 -15.75 -9.58 -4.63
CA GLU A 46 -14.36 -9.94 -4.33
C GLU A 46 -13.46 -8.72 -4.23
N GLN A 47 -13.63 -7.75 -5.13
CA GLN A 47 -12.89 -6.48 -5.04
C GLN A 47 -13.23 -5.70 -3.77
N ASP A 48 -14.52 -5.63 -3.41
CA ASP A 48 -14.96 -4.98 -2.16
C ASP A 48 -14.32 -5.65 -0.93
N ALA A 49 -14.31 -6.98 -0.91
CA ALA A 49 -13.71 -7.74 0.20
C ALA A 49 -12.19 -7.52 0.29
N GLN A 50 -11.48 -7.54 -0.84
CA GLN A 50 -10.04 -7.27 -0.88
C GLN A 50 -9.71 -5.83 -0.44
N ASN A 51 -10.50 -4.84 -0.86
CA ASN A 51 -10.30 -3.46 -0.45
C ASN A 51 -10.53 -3.31 1.06
N CYS A 52 -11.60 -3.91 1.59
CA CYS A 52 -11.86 -3.93 3.02
C CYS A 52 -10.69 -4.56 3.82
N GLU A 53 -10.16 -5.69 3.36
CA GLU A 53 -9.00 -6.34 3.99
C GLU A 53 -7.77 -5.42 4.01
N ARG A 54 -7.46 -4.77 2.88
CA ARG A 54 -6.35 -3.81 2.78
C ARG A 54 -6.52 -2.60 3.69
N ASP A 55 -7.74 -2.07 3.78
CA ASP A 55 -8.04 -0.90 4.62
C ASP A 55 -7.90 -1.24 6.11
N VAL A 56 -8.37 -2.43 6.52
CA VAL A 56 -8.18 -2.93 7.90
C VAL A 56 -6.70 -3.14 8.21
N ASP A 57 -5.93 -3.70 7.27
CA ASP A 57 -4.49 -3.90 7.44
C ASP A 57 -3.75 -2.56 7.61
N LYS A 58 -4.04 -1.57 6.75
CA LYS A 58 -3.49 -0.21 6.87
C LYS A 58 -3.85 0.45 8.20
N MET A 59 -5.12 0.34 8.62
CA MET A 59 -5.57 0.87 9.90
C MET A 59 -4.81 0.22 11.07
N LYS A 60 -4.61 -1.10 11.04
CA LYS A 60 -3.88 -1.83 12.09
C LYS A 60 -2.40 -1.49 12.10
N LYS A 61 -1.78 -1.31 10.94
CA LYS A 61 -0.40 -0.82 10.82
C LYS A 61 -0.25 0.58 11.41
N ALA A 62 -1.20 1.49 11.12
CA ALA A 62 -1.19 2.84 11.70
C ALA A 62 -1.41 2.82 13.23
N GLU A 63 -2.31 1.98 13.72
CA GLU A 63 -2.53 1.77 15.17
C GLU A 63 -1.24 1.28 15.86
N TYR A 64 -0.57 0.30 15.29
CA TYR A 64 0.70 -0.21 15.79
C TYR A 64 1.79 0.89 15.81
N MET A 65 1.91 1.65 14.73
CA MET A 65 2.94 2.70 14.61
C MET A 65 2.67 3.92 15.50
N ALA A 66 1.45 4.09 16.01
CA ALA A 66 1.14 5.17 16.96
C ALA A 66 1.93 5.05 18.27
N ASP A 67 2.23 3.84 18.70
CA ASP A 67 3.04 3.59 19.91
C ASP A 67 4.56 3.76 19.67
N HIS A 68 4.97 3.91 18.39
CA HIS A 68 6.37 3.98 17.96
C HIS A 68 6.75 5.36 17.41
N ILE A 69 5.96 6.41 17.71
CA ILE A 69 6.25 7.77 17.27
C ILE A 69 7.58 8.25 17.86
N GLY A 70 8.46 8.79 16.99
CA GLY A 70 9.80 9.27 17.34
C GLY A 70 10.90 8.22 17.18
N GLU A 71 10.58 6.97 16.98
CA GLU A 71 11.55 5.90 16.73
C GLU A 71 12.13 5.99 15.32
N ILE A 72 13.32 5.40 15.16
CA ILE A 72 14.09 5.43 13.90
C ILE A 72 14.15 4.02 13.34
N TYR A 73 13.88 3.91 12.03
CA TYR A 73 13.90 2.65 11.30
C TYR A 73 14.68 2.78 10.00
N GLU A 74 15.21 1.67 9.54
CA GLU A 74 15.67 1.54 8.16
C GLU A 74 14.52 1.01 7.29
N GLY A 75 14.39 1.56 6.08
CA GLY A 75 13.39 1.13 5.13
C GLY A 75 13.89 1.22 3.71
N ILE A 76 13.04 0.80 2.78
CA ILE A 76 13.29 0.83 1.34
C ILE A 76 12.21 1.72 0.70
N ILE A 77 12.61 2.54 -0.25
CA ILE A 77 11.66 3.36 -1.01
C ILE A 77 10.82 2.44 -1.90
N SER A 78 9.55 2.27 -1.53
CA SER A 78 8.55 1.44 -2.23
C SER A 78 7.79 2.17 -3.32
N GLY A 79 7.84 3.51 -3.33
CA GLY A 79 7.19 4.33 -4.34
C GLY A 79 7.68 5.77 -4.32
N VAL A 80 7.68 6.40 -5.51
CA VAL A 80 8.06 7.81 -5.66
C VAL A 80 6.99 8.52 -6.45
N GLN A 81 6.48 9.62 -5.90
CA GLN A 81 5.45 10.47 -6.49
C GLN A 81 5.88 11.93 -6.42
N GLU A 82 5.20 12.81 -7.15
CA GLU A 82 5.49 14.25 -7.14
C GLU A 82 5.36 14.87 -5.74
N PHE A 83 4.38 14.40 -4.95
CA PHE A 83 4.11 14.91 -3.59
C PHE A 83 4.98 14.28 -2.50
N GLY A 84 5.72 13.20 -2.78
CA GLY A 84 6.57 12.54 -1.79
C GLY A 84 7.03 11.14 -2.16
N ILE A 85 7.67 10.50 -1.20
CA ILE A 85 8.16 9.12 -1.31
C ILE A 85 7.47 8.22 -0.29
N PHE A 86 7.11 7.02 -0.73
CA PHE A 86 6.64 5.95 0.14
C PHE A 86 7.83 5.11 0.58
N VAL A 87 7.87 4.79 1.85
CA VAL A 87 8.95 3.96 2.43
C VAL A 87 8.31 2.79 3.14
N GLU A 88 8.73 1.59 2.75
CA GLU A 88 8.35 0.34 3.39
C GLU A 88 9.44 -0.09 4.38
N LEU A 89 9.03 -0.39 5.61
CA LEU A 89 9.89 -0.90 6.66
C LEU A 89 10.00 -2.42 6.59
N GLU A 90 10.95 -3.01 7.31
CA GLU A 90 11.15 -4.46 7.38
C GLU A 90 9.90 -5.21 7.89
N ASN A 91 9.11 -4.59 8.76
CA ASN A 91 7.84 -5.11 9.27
C ASN A 91 6.65 -4.89 8.31
N THR A 92 6.89 -4.56 7.05
CA THR A 92 5.87 -4.31 6.01
C THR A 92 4.97 -3.09 6.24
N VAL A 93 5.30 -2.25 7.21
CA VAL A 93 4.62 -0.97 7.40
C VAL A 93 5.11 0.00 6.34
N GLU A 94 4.18 0.65 5.64
CA GLU A 94 4.47 1.68 4.66
C GLU A 94 4.02 3.05 5.19
N GLY A 95 4.86 4.06 4.99
CA GLY A 95 4.56 5.45 5.36
C GLY A 95 5.03 6.44 4.31
N LEU A 96 4.49 7.65 4.38
CA LEU A 96 4.76 8.74 3.44
C LEU A 96 5.76 9.74 4.02
N ILE A 97 6.77 10.09 3.22
CA ILE A 97 7.60 11.28 3.42
C ILE A 97 7.21 12.31 2.38
N LYS A 98 6.57 13.40 2.80
CA LYS A 98 6.19 14.47 1.89
C LYS A 98 7.43 15.18 1.34
N ALA A 99 7.44 15.47 0.03
CA ALA A 99 8.57 16.11 -0.63
C ALA A 99 8.92 17.48 0.00
N GLU A 100 7.92 18.23 0.45
CA GLU A 100 8.08 19.50 1.13
C GLU A 100 8.80 19.41 2.49
N ASN A 101 8.72 18.24 3.14
CA ASN A 101 9.32 17.97 4.46
C ASN A 101 10.75 17.42 4.34
N ILE A 102 11.23 17.13 3.12
CA ILE A 102 12.61 16.68 2.91
C ILE A 102 13.53 17.91 2.99
N LYS A 103 14.30 17.98 4.07
CA LYS A 103 15.16 19.13 4.37
C LYS A 103 16.36 19.22 3.41
N GLY A 104 16.87 20.44 3.24
CA GLY A 104 18.15 20.71 2.58
C GLY A 104 18.08 21.09 1.11
N ASP A 105 16.98 20.80 0.41
CA ASP A 105 16.81 21.20 -0.99
C ASP A 105 15.32 21.25 -1.39
N TYR A 106 15.07 21.75 -2.60
CA TYR A 106 13.78 21.61 -3.27
C TYR A 106 13.84 20.42 -4.23
N TYR A 107 12.97 19.45 -4.01
CA TYR A 107 12.95 18.20 -4.78
C TYR A 107 11.96 18.28 -5.92
N VAL A 108 12.34 17.77 -7.08
CA VAL A 108 11.51 17.68 -8.28
C VAL A 108 11.41 16.23 -8.68
N TYR A 109 10.21 15.80 -9.03
CA TYR A 109 9.95 14.47 -9.51
C TYR A 109 10.42 14.31 -10.96
N ASP A 110 11.17 13.26 -11.21
CA ASP A 110 11.62 12.80 -12.53
C ASP A 110 10.90 11.49 -12.84
N SER A 111 10.00 11.53 -13.83
CA SER A 111 9.18 10.37 -14.23
C SER A 111 10.00 9.25 -14.87
N ASP A 112 11.06 9.61 -15.61
CA ASP A 112 11.88 8.64 -16.35
C ASP A 112 12.76 7.84 -15.39
N MET A 113 13.20 8.49 -14.31
CA MET A 113 14.01 7.85 -13.28
C MET A 113 13.19 7.34 -12.09
N MET A 114 11.88 7.60 -12.04
CA MET A 114 11.01 7.33 -10.88
C MET A 114 11.67 7.79 -9.56
N ALA A 115 12.13 9.04 -9.53
CA ALA A 115 12.95 9.57 -8.45
C ALA A 115 12.61 11.03 -8.12
N LEU A 116 12.80 11.41 -6.85
CA LEU A 116 12.87 12.81 -6.44
C LEU A 116 14.32 13.28 -6.48
N ILE A 117 14.61 14.35 -7.24
CA ILE A 117 15.96 14.89 -7.43
C ILE A 117 16.03 16.30 -6.88
N GLY A 118 16.97 16.55 -5.96
CA GLY A 118 17.24 17.87 -5.42
C GLY A 118 17.80 18.81 -6.47
N LYS A 119 17.23 20.02 -6.58
CA LYS A 119 17.66 21.02 -7.58
C LYS A 119 19.10 21.48 -7.39
N LYS A 120 19.51 21.72 -6.13
CA LYS A 120 20.84 22.26 -5.79
C LYS A 120 21.83 21.14 -5.46
N THR A 121 21.45 20.24 -4.56
CA THR A 121 22.32 19.19 -4.01
C THR A 121 22.50 18.00 -4.95
N LYS A 122 21.60 17.84 -5.94
CA LYS A 122 21.53 16.66 -6.81
C LYS A 122 21.32 15.36 -6.05
N LYS A 123 20.96 15.41 -4.76
CA LYS A 123 20.62 14.23 -3.97
C LYS A 123 19.38 13.58 -4.58
N LYS A 124 19.44 12.28 -4.75
CA LYS A 124 18.39 11.49 -5.41
C LYS A 124 17.77 10.54 -4.40
N TYR A 125 16.44 10.38 -4.48
CA TYR A 125 15.68 9.35 -3.79
C TYR A 125 14.91 8.57 -4.85
N ALA A 126 15.35 7.36 -5.14
CA ALA A 126 14.78 6.52 -6.19
C ALA A 126 14.10 5.29 -5.60
N PHE A 127 13.22 4.69 -6.38
CA PHE A 127 12.64 3.40 -6.06
C PHE A 127 13.72 2.35 -5.75
N GLY A 128 13.57 1.62 -4.66
CA GLY A 128 14.49 0.59 -4.20
C GLY A 128 15.67 1.07 -3.36
N ASP A 129 15.88 2.40 -3.22
CA ASP A 129 16.95 2.93 -2.38
C ASP A 129 16.66 2.68 -0.89
N LYS A 130 17.71 2.38 -0.12
CA LYS A 130 17.63 2.30 1.34
C LYS A 130 17.63 3.70 1.95
N ILE A 131 16.79 3.90 2.94
CA ILE A 131 16.66 5.17 3.64
C ILE A 131 16.42 4.96 5.13
N THR A 132 17.03 5.80 5.95
CA THR A 132 16.73 5.86 7.38
C THR A 132 15.68 6.92 7.64
N ILE A 133 14.63 6.53 8.36
CA ILE A 133 13.48 7.39 8.64
C ILE A 133 13.22 7.50 10.15
N ARG A 134 12.49 8.53 10.52
CA ARG A 134 11.87 8.65 11.84
C ARG A 134 10.36 8.74 11.70
N VAL A 135 9.63 8.06 12.57
CA VAL A 135 8.16 8.12 12.63
C VAL A 135 7.75 9.46 13.25
N VAL A 136 6.98 10.25 12.50
CA VAL A 136 6.52 11.58 12.93
C VAL A 136 5.08 11.51 13.43
N ARG A 137 4.24 10.81 12.70
CA ARG A 137 2.81 10.72 12.96
C ARG A 137 2.28 9.39 12.47
N ALA A 138 1.35 8.84 13.24
CA ALA A 138 0.51 7.73 12.81
C ALA A 138 -0.93 8.02 13.23
N ASP A 139 -1.85 7.95 12.29
CA ASP A 139 -3.27 8.29 12.48
C ASP A 139 -4.10 7.07 12.08
N LYS A 140 -4.65 6.40 13.09
CA LYS A 140 -5.47 5.20 12.89
C LYS A 140 -6.74 5.48 12.09
N ASP A 141 -7.41 6.62 12.36
CA ASP A 141 -8.70 6.93 11.75
C ASP A 141 -8.57 7.26 10.26
N LYS A 142 -7.41 7.81 9.87
CA LYS A 142 -7.07 8.09 8.48
C LYS A 142 -6.27 6.98 7.81
N SER A 143 -5.81 6.00 8.60
CA SER A 143 -4.89 4.95 8.14
C SER A 143 -3.63 5.51 7.48
N GLU A 144 -3.12 6.65 8.00
CA GLU A 144 -1.96 7.38 7.48
C GLU A 144 -0.79 7.29 8.45
N ILE A 145 0.41 7.10 7.90
CA ILE A 145 1.66 7.12 8.64
C ILE A 145 2.60 8.09 7.94
N ASP A 146 3.04 9.12 8.65
CA ASP A 146 3.98 10.12 8.16
C ASP A 146 5.37 9.84 8.73
N PHE A 147 6.34 9.80 7.85
CA PHE A 147 7.76 9.66 8.18
C PHE A 147 8.51 10.95 7.83
N GLU A 148 9.71 11.11 8.40
CA GLU A 148 10.68 12.09 7.95
C GLU A 148 12.05 11.44 7.71
N VAL A 149 12.81 11.98 6.77
CA VAL A 149 14.19 11.51 6.53
C VAL A 149 15.03 11.79 7.77
N TYR A 150 15.68 10.74 8.30
CA TYR A 150 16.61 10.85 9.42
C TYR A 150 18.05 10.89 8.92
N ASP A 151 18.75 12.00 9.17
CA ASP A 151 20.17 12.16 8.85
C ASP A 151 20.97 12.26 10.15
N GLU A 152 21.86 11.30 10.39
CA GLU A 152 22.71 11.25 11.61
C GLU A 152 23.57 12.49 11.79
N LYS A 153 23.91 13.19 10.70
CA LYS A 153 24.72 14.42 10.76
C LYS A 153 23.98 15.58 11.41
N GLU A 154 22.64 15.62 11.32
CA GLU A 154 21.83 16.64 12.00
C GLU A 154 21.83 16.47 13.54
N LYS A 155 21.98 15.24 14.03
CA LYS A 155 22.03 14.95 15.47
C LYS A 155 23.23 15.62 16.16
N GLN A 156 24.38 15.63 15.51
CA GLN A 156 25.59 16.24 16.05
C GLN A 156 25.51 17.78 16.11
N ILE A 157 24.79 18.39 15.17
CA ILE A 157 24.60 19.84 15.09
C ILE A 157 23.60 20.30 16.15
N ASN A 158 22.51 19.57 16.35
CA ASN A 158 21.49 19.91 17.35
C ASN A 158 21.96 19.67 18.80
N ASN A 159 22.79 18.65 19.04
CA ASN A 159 23.40 18.43 20.37
C ASN A 159 24.43 19.50 20.72
N LYS A 160 25.17 20.03 19.75
CA LYS A 160 26.09 21.16 19.96
C LYS A 160 25.39 22.50 20.20
N LYS A 161 24.14 22.67 19.70
CA LYS A 161 23.34 23.88 19.96
C LYS A 161 22.59 23.84 21.30
N LYS A 162 22.35 22.66 21.90
CA LYS A 162 21.72 22.53 23.24
C LYS A 162 22.70 22.61 24.39
N GLN A 163 24.02 22.63 24.11
CA GLN A 163 25.09 22.76 25.11
C GLN A 163 25.72 24.17 25.12
N LYS A 164 25.17 25.12 24.40
CA LYS A 164 25.47 26.56 24.48
C LYS A 164 24.24 27.30 25.00
#